data_cf12472a10c1105680307aa8831c3f1a
#
_entry.id   cf12472a10c1105680307aa8831c3f1a
#
_cell.length_a   1.000
_cell.length_b   1.000
_cell.length_c   1.000
_cell.angle_alpha   90.00
_cell.angle_beta   90.00
_cell.angle_gamma   90.00
#
_symmetry.space_group_name_H-M   'P 1'
#
loop_
_entity.id
_entity.type
_entity.pdbx_description
1 polymer ?
#
loop_
_entity_poly.entity_id
_entity_poly.type
_entity_poly.pdbx_seq_one_letter_code
_entity_poly.pdbx_strand_id
1 'polypeptide(L)'
;MPWPKLTLTGISKSFPGVKALNEVGLELYAGEVTALIGENGAGKSTLVKSLTGIYQPEAGEIRIDGNPVSMQSPYRAFELGIAAIHQETVLFDELSVAENIYLGHTPRTSLGPVSYTHLTLPTSDLV
;
A
#
# COMPACT_ATOMS: atom_id res chain seq x y z
N MET A 1 -12.10 -8.76 -22.42
CA MET A 1 -12.02 -9.02 -20.99
C MET A 1 -10.95 -8.16 -20.38
N PRO A 2 -11.28 -7.34 -19.36
CA PRO A 2 -10.24 -6.59 -18.69
C PRO A 2 -9.30 -7.56 -17.95
N TRP A 3 -8.02 -7.24 -18.00
CA TRP A 3 -7.03 -7.97 -17.21
C TRP A 3 -6.95 -7.39 -15.80
N PRO A 4 -6.77 -8.21 -14.78
CA PRO A 4 -6.57 -7.67 -13.43
C PRO A 4 -5.32 -6.79 -13.36
N LYS A 5 -5.46 -5.64 -12.72
CA LYS A 5 -4.34 -4.72 -12.48
C LYS A 5 -3.37 -5.30 -11.45
N LEU A 6 -3.92 -5.97 -10.44
CA LEU A 6 -3.16 -6.63 -9.40
C LEU A 6 -3.78 -8.00 -9.12
N THR A 7 -2.95 -9.02 -8.98
CA THR A 7 -3.38 -10.37 -8.65
C THR A 7 -2.53 -10.92 -7.51
N LEU A 8 -3.22 -11.48 -6.52
CA LEU A 8 -2.59 -12.30 -5.49
C LEU A 8 -3.03 -13.74 -5.71
N THR A 9 -2.09 -14.67 -5.66
CA THR A 9 -2.37 -16.09 -5.85
C THR A 9 -1.68 -16.91 -4.78
N GLY A 10 -2.44 -17.69 -4.03
CA GLY A 10 -1.93 -18.63 -3.05
C GLY A 10 -1.17 -17.98 -1.89
N ILE A 11 -1.54 -16.78 -1.50
CA ILE A 11 -0.83 -16.04 -0.45
C ILE A 11 -1.06 -16.70 0.90
N SER A 12 0.02 -17.04 1.56
CA SER A 12 0.01 -17.65 2.90
C SER A 12 0.92 -16.87 3.84
N LYS A 13 0.45 -16.66 5.06
CA LYS A 13 1.21 -16.00 6.13
C LYS A 13 0.81 -16.57 7.48
N SER A 14 1.80 -16.96 8.26
CA SER A 14 1.62 -17.47 9.62
C SER A 14 2.34 -16.62 10.63
N PHE A 15 1.78 -16.58 11.83
CA PHE A 15 2.41 -16.03 13.03
C PHE A 15 2.43 -17.13 14.09
N PRO A 16 3.23 -17.02 15.16
CA PRO A 16 3.26 -18.05 16.20
C PRO A 16 1.84 -18.39 16.69
N GLY A 17 1.44 -19.66 16.50
CA GLY A 17 0.14 -20.18 16.90
C GLY A 17 -1.03 -19.82 16.00
N VAL A 18 -0.85 -19.02 14.93
CA VAL A 18 -1.94 -18.60 14.06
C VAL A 18 -1.51 -18.60 12.59
N LYS A 19 -2.30 -19.26 11.76
CA LYS A 19 -2.18 -19.15 10.30
C LYS A 19 -3.15 -18.05 9.83
N ALA A 20 -2.63 -16.84 9.65
CA ALA A 20 -3.44 -15.66 9.32
C ALA A 20 -3.97 -15.68 7.89
N LEU A 21 -3.18 -16.15 6.94
CA LEU A 21 -3.58 -16.33 5.54
C LEU A 21 -3.21 -17.74 5.09
N ASN A 22 -4.13 -18.38 4.39
CA ASN A 22 -3.97 -19.74 3.88
C ASN A 22 -4.40 -19.80 2.42
N GLU A 23 -3.44 -19.74 1.51
CA GLU A 23 -3.64 -19.81 0.07
C GLU A 23 -4.70 -18.83 -0.44
N VAL A 24 -4.62 -17.58 0.01
CA VAL A 24 -5.60 -16.54 -0.32
C VAL A 24 -5.32 -15.97 -1.71
N GLY A 25 -6.39 -15.77 -2.47
CA GLY A 25 -6.35 -15.12 -3.78
C GLY A 25 -7.18 -13.82 -3.78
N LEU A 26 -6.76 -12.87 -4.59
CA LEU A 26 -7.47 -11.62 -4.80
C LEU A 26 -7.12 -11.06 -6.17
N GLU A 27 -8.11 -10.51 -6.86
CA GLU A 27 -7.92 -9.80 -8.12
C GLU A 27 -8.48 -8.39 -7.99
N LEU A 28 -7.70 -7.40 -8.40
CA LEU A 28 -8.11 -6.00 -8.44
C LEU A 28 -8.04 -5.50 -9.88
N TYR A 29 -9.08 -4.80 -10.30
CA TYR A 29 -9.20 -4.28 -11.66
C TYR A 29 -9.11 -2.76 -11.69
N ALA A 30 -8.54 -2.22 -12.75
CA ALA A 30 -8.45 -0.78 -12.93
C ALA A 30 -9.83 -0.13 -13.01
N GLY A 31 -9.99 1.01 -12.33
CA GLY A 31 -11.25 1.76 -12.32
C GLY A 31 -12.35 1.18 -11.44
N GLU A 32 -12.06 0.12 -10.67
CA GLU A 32 -13.04 -0.52 -9.80
C GLU A 32 -12.69 -0.34 -8.33
N VAL A 33 -13.72 -0.33 -7.48
CA VAL A 33 -13.58 -0.38 -6.02
C VAL A 33 -13.93 -1.79 -5.56
N THR A 34 -12.99 -2.44 -4.90
CA THR A 34 -13.17 -3.79 -4.35
C THR A 34 -13.27 -3.72 -2.83
N ALA A 35 -14.35 -4.23 -2.27
CA ALA A 35 -14.55 -4.28 -0.83
C ALA A 35 -14.04 -5.62 -0.27
N LEU A 36 -13.22 -5.55 0.77
CA LEU A 36 -12.75 -6.70 1.51
C LEU A 36 -13.56 -6.81 2.81
N ILE A 37 -14.43 -7.79 2.88
CA ILE A 37 -15.40 -7.95 3.97
C ILE A 37 -15.04 -9.18 4.79
N GLY A 38 -15.12 -9.07 6.10
CA GLY A 38 -14.90 -10.19 7.02
C GLY A 38 -14.92 -9.71 8.46
N GLU A 39 -15.06 -10.65 9.38
CA GLU A 39 -15.00 -10.37 10.81
C GLU A 39 -13.57 -10.01 11.25
N ASN A 40 -13.44 -9.41 12.43
CA ASN A 40 -12.14 -9.16 13.03
C ASN A 40 -11.40 -10.50 13.22
N GLY A 41 -10.14 -10.54 12.81
CA GLY A 41 -9.35 -11.77 12.86
C GLY A 41 -9.47 -12.66 11.62
N ALA A 42 -10.22 -12.25 10.59
CA ALA A 42 -10.35 -13.01 9.35
C ALA A 42 -9.14 -12.87 8.39
N GLY A 43 -8.12 -12.12 8.78
CA GLY A 43 -6.90 -11.94 7.98
C GLY A 43 -6.89 -10.71 7.08
N LYS A 44 -7.91 -9.85 7.11
CA LYS A 44 -7.99 -8.65 6.26
C LYS A 44 -6.77 -7.74 6.43
N SER A 45 -6.43 -7.40 7.67
CA SER A 45 -5.28 -6.55 7.97
C SER A 45 -3.96 -7.18 7.55
N THR A 46 -3.83 -8.48 7.72
CA THR A 46 -2.63 -9.23 7.30
C THR A 46 -2.49 -9.22 5.78
N LEU A 47 -3.59 -9.36 5.05
CA LEU A 47 -3.60 -9.28 3.60
C LEU A 47 -3.18 -7.89 3.10
N VAL A 48 -3.76 -6.83 3.68
CA VAL A 48 -3.40 -5.45 3.34
C VAL A 48 -1.93 -5.18 3.67
N LYS A 49 -1.44 -5.62 4.81
CA LYS A 49 -0.03 -5.44 5.20
C LYS A 49 0.92 -6.24 4.31
N SER A 50 0.48 -7.37 3.77
CA SER A 50 1.26 -8.12 2.77
C SER A 50 1.31 -7.38 1.43
N LEU A 51 0.21 -6.76 1.01
CA LEU A 51 0.16 -5.92 -0.19
C LEU A 51 1.01 -4.66 -0.08
N THR A 52 1.08 -4.08 1.10
CA THR A 52 1.82 -2.83 1.33
C THR A 52 3.27 -3.04 1.74
N GLY A 53 3.76 -4.28 1.73
CA GLY A 53 5.16 -4.59 1.99
C GLY A 53 5.55 -4.61 3.46
N ILE A 54 4.60 -4.50 4.39
CA ILE A 54 4.88 -4.58 5.84
C ILE A 54 5.19 -6.02 6.24
N TYR A 55 4.41 -6.98 5.73
CA TYR A 55 4.66 -8.40 5.93
C TYR A 55 5.11 -9.06 4.64
N GLN A 56 5.99 -10.04 4.75
CA GLN A 56 6.40 -10.88 3.63
C GLN A 56 5.59 -12.17 3.67
N PRO A 57 4.85 -12.51 2.61
CA PRO A 57 4.19 -13.81 2.50
C PRO A 57 5.22 -14.95 2.54
N GLU A 58 4.84 -16.07 3.15
CA GLU A 58 5.65 -17.29 3.17
C GLU A 58 5.52 -18.08 1.86
N ALA A 59 4.38 -17.93 1.20
CA ALA A 59 4.09 -18.56 -0.07
C ALA A 59 3.13 -17.70 -0.88
N GLY A 60 3.06 -17.98 -2.16
CA GLY A 60 2.20 -17.29 -3.10
C GLY A 60 2.93 -16.27 -3.94
N GLU A 61 2.18 -15.63 -4.83
CA GLU A 61 2.71 -14.72 -5.81
C GLU A 61 1.83 -13.48 -5.91
N ILE A 62 2.48 -12.32 -6.05
CA ILE A 62 1.82 -11.04 -6.33
C ILE A 62 2.24 -10.61 -7.72
N ARG A 63 1.27 -10.24 -8.55
CA ARG A 63 1.51 -9.71 -9.90
C ARG A 63 0.86 -8.36 -10.07
N ILE A 64 1.56 -7.46 -10.75
CA ILE A 64 1.03 -6.18 -11.21
C ILE A 64 1.16 -6.15 -12.73
N ASP A 65 0.05 -5.88 -13.41
CA ASP A 65 -0.03 -5.91 -14.88
C ASP A 65 0.49 -7.24 -15.47
N GLY A 66 0.23 -8.34 -14.78
CA GLY A 66 0.69 -9.68 -15.18
C GLY A 66 2.14 -10.01 -14.85
N ASN A 67 2.92 -9.06 -14.36
CA ASN A 67 4.33 -9.27 -14.03
C ASN A 67 4.51 -9.58 -12.53
N PRO A 68 5.25 -10.64 -12.18
CA PRO A 68 5.55 -10.93 -10.78
C PRO A 68 6.32 -9.79 -10.13
N VAL A 69 5.94 -9.43 -8.91
CA VAL A 69 6.60 -8.40 -8.13
C VAL A 69 6.85 -8.89 -6.71
N SER A 70 7.86 -8.32 -6.07
CA SER A 70 8.17 -8.58 -4.67
C SER A 70 7.97 -7.31 -3.85
N MET A 71 7.08 -7.39 -2.86
CA MET A 71 6.80 -6.29 -1.93
C MET A 71 7.74 -6.40 -0.73
N GLN A 72 9.02 -6.09 -0.93
CA GLN A 72 10.06 -6.26 0.10
C GLN A 72 9.98 -5.22 1.21
N SER A 73 9.34 -4.09 0.95
CA SER A 73 9.21 -2.99 1.90
C SER A 73 8.03 -2.10 1.52
N PRO A 74 7.51 -1.27 2.46
CA PRO A 74 6.51 -0.27 2.11
C PRO A 74 6.96 0.72 1.05
N TYR A 75 8.24 1.07 1.04
CA TYR A 75 8.82 1.93 0.00
C TYR A 75 8.73 1.27 -1.39
N ARG A 76 9.05 -0.02 -1.48
CA ARG A 76 8.95 -0.77 -2.74
C ARG A 76 7.51 -0.87 -3.23
N ALA A 77 6.57 -1.11 -2.33
CA ALA A 77 5.14 -1.13 -2.67
C ALA A 77 4.69 0.23 -3.21
N PHE A 78 5.13 1.31 -2.58
CA PHE A 78 4.85 2.67 -3.04
C PHE A 78 5.43 2.95 -4.44
N GLU A 79 6.66 2.54 -4.71
CA GLU A 79 7.27 2.65 -6.05
C GLU A 79 6.45 1.91 -7.12
N LEU A 80 5.82 0.79 -6.75
CA LEU A 80 4.97 0.01 -7.63
C LEU A 80 3.54 0.56 -7.76
N GLY A 81 3.24 1.68 -7.08
CA GLY A 81 1.97 2.37 -7.18
C GLY A 81 0.94 1.96 -6.12
N ILE A 82 1.36 1.28 -5.06
CA ILE A 82 0.48 0.86 -3.96
C ILE A 82 0.68 1.78 -2.77
N ALA A 83 -0.40 2.42 -2.32
CA ALA A 83 -0.43 3.23 -1.12
C ALA A 83 -1.54 2.74 -0.18
N ALA A 84 -1.31 2.82 1.11
CA ALA A 84 -2.28 2.43 2.12
C ALA A 84 -2.67 3.61 3.00
N ILE A 85 -3.95 3.65 3.34
CA ILE A 85 -4.47 4.55 4.37
C ILE A 85 -4.71 3.68 5.61
N HIS A 86 -3.94 3.95 6.66
CA HIS A 86 -4.05 3.21 7.92
C HIS A 86 -5.17 3.78 8.78
N GLN A 87 -5.71 2.93 9.66
CA GLN A 87 -6.78 3.31 10.57
C GLN A 87 -6.35 4.42 11.54
N GLU A 88 -5.10 4.38 11.99
CA GLU A 88 -4.52 5.42 12.83
C GLU A 88 -3.64 6.33 11.98
N THR A 89 -3.94 7.62 12.03
CA THR A 89 -3.15 8.63 11.35
C THR A 89 -2.16 9.23 12.34
N VAL A 90 -0.88 9.12 12.04
CA VAL A 90 0.17 9.76 12.82
C VAL A 90 0.54 11.08 12.13
N LEU A 91 0.37 12.18 12.85
CA LEU A 91 0.79 13.51 12.42
C LEU A 91 1.90 14.00 13.34
N PHE A 92 2.82 14.75 12.79
CA PHE A 92 3.89 15.40 13.54
C PHE A 92 3.52 16.86 13.75
N ASP A 93 3.18 17.20 14.97
CA ASP A 93 2.67 18.53 15.34
C ASP A 93 3.69 19.66 15.11
N GLU A 94 4.97 19.33 15.14
CA GLU A 94 6.06 20.27 14.90
C GLU A 94 6.26 20.59 13.41
N LEU A 95 5.64 19.82 12.53
CA LEU A 95 5.76 19.99 11.08
C LEU A 95 4.54 20.68 10.51
N SER A 96 4.76 21.43 9.44
CA SER A 96 3.65 22.04 8.68
C SER A 96 2.79 20.97 8.00
N VAL A 97 1.62 21.37 7.50
CA VAL A 97 0.73 20.51 6.73
C VAL A 97 1.46 19.93 5.50
N ALA A 98 2.17 20.77 4.76
CA ALA A 98 2.91 20.33 3.57
C ALA A 98 4.02 19.34 3.92
N GLU A 99 4.75 19.56 5.00
CA GLU A 99 5.78 18.64 5.46
C GLU A 99 5.21 17.29 5.91
N ASN A 100 4.05 17.29 6.58
CA ASN A 100 3.35 16.05 6.93
C ASN A 100 2.92 15.26 5.68
N ILE A 101 2.38 15.95 4.66
CA ILE A 101 1.93 15.31 3.42
C ILE A 101 3.08 14.71 2.64
N TYR A 102 4.19 15.43 2.56
CA TYR A 102 5.36 15.00 1.79
C TYR A 102 6.41 14.24 2.61
N LEU A 103 6.07 13.83 3.83
CA LEU A 103 7.00 13.11 4.70
C LEU A 103 7.54 11.85 4.01
N GLY A 104 8.86 11.76 3.90
CA GLY A 104 9.53 10.68 3.18
C GLY A 104 9.57 10.83 1.66
N HIS A 105 8.80 11.77 1.11
CA HIS A 105 8.69 12.02 -0.34
C HIS A 105 8.88 13.49 -0.68
N THR A 106 9.78 14.15 0.02
CA THR A 106 10.04 15.58 -0.14
C THR A 106 10.43 15.92 -1.58
N PRO A 107 9.70 16.84 -2.23
CA PRO A 107 10.09 17.32 -3.55
C PRO A 107 11.47 17.95 -3.50
N ARG A 108 12.27 17.71 -4.51
CA ARG A 108 13.63 18.25 -4.60
C ARG A 108 13.87 18.89 -5.96
N THR A 109 14.66 19.95 -5.95
CA THR A 109 15.23 20.54 -7.16
C THR A 109 16.68 20.05 -7.32
N SER A 110 17.32 20.41 -8.43
CA SER A 110 18.75 20.15 -8.65
C SER A 110 19.64 20.81 -7.59
N LEU A 111 19.14 21.80 -6.86
CA LEU A 111 19.85 22.56 -5.84
C LEU A 111 19.51 22.13 -4.40
N GLY A 112 18.58 21.19 -4.22
CA GLY A 112 18.19 20.69 -2.90
C GLY A 112 16.70 20.64 -2.66
N PRO A 113 16.26 20.55 -1.38
CA PRO A 113 14.84 20.50 -1.04
C PRO A 113 14.07 21.74 -1.49
N VAL A 114 12.82 21.53 -1.93
CA VAL A 114 11.93 22.63 -2.32
C VAL A 114 11.29 23.26 -1.07
N SER A 115 11.08 24.56 -1.10
CA SER A 115 10.29 25.25 -0.07
C SER A 115 8.82 24.85 -0.16
N TYR A 116 8.25 24.44 0.96
CA TYR A 116 6.83 24.04 1.04
C TYR A 116 5.85 25.22 0.97
N THR A 117 6.33 26.46 1.11
CA THR A 117 5.45 27.64 1.12
C THR A 117 4.72 27.88 -0.21
N HIS A 118 5.22 27.33 -1.30
CA HIS A 118 4.67 27.48 -2.65
C HIS A 118 4.05 26.20 -3.20
N LEU A 119 3.95 25.14 -2.38
CA LEU A 119 3.33 23.88 -2.80
C LEU A 119 1.81 24.00 -2.68
N THR A 120 1.13 23.64 -3.76
CA THR A 120 -0.32 23.51 -3.78
C THR A 120 -0.68 22.07 -4.10
N LEU A 121 -1.70 21.56 -3.41
CA LEU A 121 -2.23 20.23 -3.70
C LEU A 121 -3.33 20.34 -4.76
N PRO A 122 -3.37 19.43 -5.75
CA PRO A 122 -4.52 19.32 -6.64
C PRO A 122 -5.79 19.05 -5.84
N THR A 123 -6.88 19.74 -6.15
CA THR A 123 -8.14 19.60 -5.41
C THR A 123 -8.72 18.19 -5.49
N SER A 124 -8.44 17.49 -6.57
CA SER A 124 -8.84 16.09 -6.77
C SER A 124 -8.22 15.13 -5.76
N ASP A 125 -7.10 15.49 -5.14
CA ASP A 125 -6.42 14.66 -4.16
C ASP A 125 -7.00 14.80 -2.74
N LEU A 126 -7.94 15.73 -2.56
CA LEU A 126 -8.54 16.04 -1.26
C LEU A 126 -9.89 15.32 -1.01
N VAL A 127 -10.29 14.49 -1.94
CA VAL A 127 -11.60 13.80 -1.87
C VAL A 127 -11.45 12.40 -1.31
#